data_85d017c8760e63a3f7a702bbecc71014
#
_entry.id   85d017c8760e63a3f7a702bbecc71014
#
_cell.length_a   1.000
_cell.length_b   1.000
_cell.length_c   1.000
_cell.angle_alpha   90.00
_cell.angle_beta   90.00
_cell.angle_gamma   90.00
#
_symmetry.space_group_name_H-M   'P 1'
#
loop_
_entity.id
_entity.type
_entity.pdbx_description
1 polymer ?
#
loop_
_entity_poly.entity_id
_entity_poly.type
_entity_poly.pdbx_seq_one_letter_code
_entity_poly.pdbx_strand_id
1 'polypeptide(L)'
;MQADRAPALPLSLIVTTLGRVEQVERLFDSLCSQSFTNFEVIVVDQNSDDRLAPLLARTWPFPVERLHTPNERGASRGRNRGWRHSRGETVLFPDDDCWYPTDFLARSLQAMQQYTCDVLAGRAADETGRSINGRFETIAQRTNLVNVWTTAIEWMVFFRRTVLASLDGFDEDIGIGAATPWQSCEIQDILIRSINHGFVCWFDPTIIGHHEEIILGKPDARALLKARGYARGMGFVLRLHGYNTRTIGTWIARPLAKGVVVALRGQWGMIPYQAQVALGRLEGATRRLLEPS
;
A
#
# COMPACT_ATOMS: atom_id res chain seq x y z
N MET A 1 -11.14 36.40 4.87
CA MET A 1 -10.54 35.93 6.12
C MET A 1 -9.77 34.66 5.77
N GLN A 2 -8.45 34.74 5.55
CA GLN A 2 -7.58 33.58 5.50
C GLN A 2 -7.50 33.05 6.94
N ALA A 3 -8.07 31.88 7.19
CA ALA A 3 -7.85 31.16 8.42
C ALA A 3 -6.33 30.96 8.58
N ASP A 4 -5.81 31.32 9.74
CA ASP A 4 -4.42 31.14 10.16
C ASP A 4 -4.08 29.64 9.98
N ARG A 5 -3.51 29.29 8.84
CA ARG A 5 -3.03 27.93 8.60
C ARG A 5 -1.82 27.73 9.50
N ALA A 6 -1.93 26.82 10.45
CA ALA A 6 -0.78 26.34 11.20
C ALA A 6 0.41 26.06 10.24
N PRO A 7 1.66 26.27 10.66
CA PRO A 7 2.83 26.12 9.81
C PRO A 7 2.85 24.74 9.14
N ALA A 8 3.25 24.69 7.87
CA ALA A 8 3.39 23.46 7.12
C ALA A 8 4.36 22.52 7.84
N LEU A 9 3.97 21.26 7.99
CA LEU A 9 4.85 20.22 8.52
C LEU A 9 5.60 19.56 7.38
N PRO A 10 6.84 19.06 7.59
CA PRO A 10 7.54 18.35 6.54
C PRO A 10 6.88 17.01 6.18
N LEU A 11 6.21 16.33 7.13
CA LEU A 11 5.68 14.99 6.93
C LEU A 11 4.37 14.75 7.70
N SER A 12 3.41 14.08 7.05
CA SER A 12 2.23 13.50 7.69
C SER A 12 2.16 12.00 7.40
N LEU A 13 1.85 11.23 8.44
CA LEU A 13 1.58 9.80 8.34
C LEU A 13 0.07 9.58 8.45
N ILE A 14 -0.52 8.90 7.48
CA ILE A 14 -1.97 8.62 7.44
C ILE A 14 -2.19 7.14 7.66
N VAL A 15 -2.70 6.77 8.81
CA VAL A 15 -2.97 5.38 9.21
C VAL A 15 -4.47 5.11 9.08
N THR A 16 -4.86 4.29 8.12
CA THR A 16 -6.24 3.82 7.99
C THR A 16 -6.37 2.47 8.69
N THR A 17 -7.32 2.33 9.61
CA THR A 17 -7.42 1.10 10.42
C THR A 17 -8.86 0.65 10.63
N LEU A 18 -9.02 -0.67 10.69
CA LEU A 18 -10.27 -1.35 11.00
C LEU A 18 -10.01 -2.66 11.75
N GLY A 19 -10.47 -2.74 13.00
CA GLY A 19 -10.45 -3.96 13.80
C GLY A 19 -9.15 -4.25 14.55
N ARG A 20 -8.13 -3.37 14.46
CA ARG A 20 -6.79 -3.56 15.05
C ARG A 20 -6.50 -2.51 16.13
N VAL A 21 -5.87 -2.91 17.22
CA VAL A 21 -5.41 -2.03 18.30
C VAL A 21 -3.93 -2.28 18.60
N GLU A 22 -3.55 -3.52 18.89
CA GLU A 22 -2.18 -3.91 19.24
C GLU A 22 -1.21 -3.65 18.08
N GLN A 23 -1.67 -3.83 16.85
CA GLN A 23 -0.85 -3.57 15.66
C GLN A 23 -0.60 -2.06 15.49
N VAL A 24 -1.64 -1.24 15.70
CA VAL A 24 -1.50 0.23 15.69
C VAL A 24 -0.57 0.69 16.80
N GLU A 25 -0.64 0.09 18.00
CA GLU A 25 0.28 0.37 19.10
C GLU A 25 1.73 0.07 18.71
N ARG A 26 2.02 -1.10 18.11
CA ARG A 26 3.35 -1.46 17.62
C ARG A 26 3.89 -0.47 16.58
N LEU A 27 3.04 -0.03 15.65
CA LEU A 27 3.41 1.03 14.70
C LEU A 27 3.80 2.31 15.45
N PHE A 28 2.98 2.75 16.41
CA PHE A 28 3.24 3.97 17.19
C PHE A 28 4.54 3.87 18.00
N ASP A 29 4.82 2.73 18.62
CA ASP A 29 6.08 2.47 19.33
C ASP A 29 7.29 2.61 18.40
N SER A 30 7.18 2.12 17.15
CA SER A 30 8.23 2.31 16.15
C SER A 30 8.39 3.77 15.71
N LEU A 31 7.30 4.54 15.71
CA LEU A 31 7.33 5.97 15.42
C LEU A 31 7.92 6.79 16.56
N CYS A 32 7.73 6.37 17.82
CA CYS A 32 8.39 6.98 18.99
C CYS A 32 9.92 6.89 18.91
N SER A 33 10.44 5.87 18.25
CA SER A 33 11.87 5.61 18.11
C SER A 33 12.51 6.31 16.91
N GLN A 34 11.75 7.07 16.10
CA GLN A 34 12.30 7.71 14.91
C GLN A 34 13.27 8.84 15.24
N SER A 35 14.39 8.89 14.52
CA SER A 35 15.38 9.97 14.60
C SER A 35 14.87 11.30 14.03
N PHE A 36 13.90 11.26 13.12
CA PHE A 36 13.19 12.41 12.59
C PHE A 36 11.86 12.56 13.34
N THR A 37 11.64 13.70 14.01
CA THR A 37 10.52 13.89 14.96
C THR A 37 9.50 14.96 14.52
N ASN A 38 9.77 15.69 13.43
CA ASN A 38 8.88 16.75 12.96
C ASN A 38 7.82 16.22 11.97
N PHE A 39 6.88 15.43 12.49
CA PHE A 39 5.76 14.88 11.74
C PHE A 39 4.47 14.83 12.56
N GLU A 40 3.36 14.60 11.93
CA GLU A 40 2.06 14.30 12.56
C GLU A 40 1.56 12.93 12.12
N VAL A 41 0.69 12.33 12.93
CA VAL A 41 -0.03 11.10 12.62
C VAL A 41 -1.53 11.37 12.59
N ILE A 42 -2.18 11.06 11.49
CA ILE A 42 -3.63 11.11 11.35
C ILE A 42 -4.15 9.69 11.27
N VAL A 43 -4.94 9.28 12.24
CA VAL A 43 -5.57 7.96 12.29
C VAL A 43 -6.98 8.08 11.74
N VAL A 44 -7.22 7.46 10.59
CA VAL A 44 -8.57 7.31 10.04
C VAL A 44 -9.15 6.01 10.57
N ASP A 45 -9.95 6.14 11.61
CA ASP A 45 -10.53 5.03 12.36
C ASP A 45 -11.89 4.65 11.78
N GLN A 46 -11.94 3.54 11.08
CA GLN A 46 -13.16 2.98 10.47
C GLN A 46 -13.89 1.97 11.37
N ASN A 47 -13.49 1.82 12.65
CA ASN A 47 -14.19 0.98 13.60
C ASN A 47 -15.57 1.56 13.92
N SER A 48 -16.52 0.67 14.19
CA SER A 48 -17.88 1.06 14.63
C SER A 48 -17.97 1.41 16.12
N ASP A 49 -16.89 1.19 16.86
CA ASP A 49 -16.75 1.43 18.29
C ASP A 49 -15.51 2.27 18.63
N ASP A 50 -15.32 2.56 19.90
CA ASP A 50 -14.23 3.40 20.42
C ASP A 50 -12.99 2.60 20.87
N ARG A 51 -12.76 1.39 20.35
CA ARG A 51 -11.63 0.52 20.76
C ARG A 51 -10.26 1.18 20.68
N LEU A 52 -10.06 2.14 19.76
CA LEU A 52 -8.81 2.89 19.62
C LEU A 52 -8.70 4.11 20.56
N ALA A 53 -9.80 4.59 21.11
CA ALA A 53 -9.79 5.80 21.94
C ALA A 53 -8.79 5.73 23.12
N PRO A 54 -8.67 4.61 23.86
CA PRO A 54 -7.69 4.53 24.96
C PRO A 54 -6.24 4.61 24.47
N LEU A 55 -5.91 4.03 23.33
CA LEU A 55 -4.57 4.10 22.73
C LEU A 55 -4.25 5.52 22.26
N LEU A 56 -5.17 6.16 21.56
CA LEU A 56 -4.97 7.48 20.97
C LEU A 56 -5.00 8.61 22.01
N ALA A 57 -5.58 8.38 23.19
CA ALA A 57 -5.58 9.33 24.32
C ALA A 57 -4.25 9.33 25.09
N ARG A 58 -3.32 8.43 24.83
CA ARG A 58 -1.99 8.45 25.46
C ARG A 58 -1.18 9.65 24.98
N THR A 59 -0.20 10.06 25.76
CA THR A 59 0.75 11.10 25.35
C THR A 59 1.80 10.51 24.42
N TRP A 60 1.82 10.97 23.19
CA TRP A 60 2.79 10.58 22.16
C TRP A 60 3.79 11.72 21.92
N PRO A 61 5.05 11.46 21.52
CA PRO A 61 6.05 12.50 21.24
C PRO A 61 5.80 13.24 19.91
N PHE A 62 4.72 12.96 19.24
CA PHE A 62 4.25 13.58 17.99
C PHE A 62 2.74 13.88 18.08
N PRO A 63 2.23 14.87 17.33
CA PRO A 63 0.80 15.13 17.24
C PRO A 63 0.04 13.93 16.66
N VAL A 64 -1.03 13.54 17.32
CA VAL A 64 -1.94 12.49 16.86
C VAL A 64 -3.34 13.06 16.73
N GLU A 65 -3.96 12.87 15.58
CA GLU A 65 -5.35 13.24 15.35
C GLU A 65 -6.15 12.03 14.89
N ARG A 66 -7.34 11.85 15.49
CA ARG A 66 -8.28 10.78 15.12
C ARG A 66 -9.39 11.34 14.23
N LEU A 67 -9.57 10.77 13.06
CA LEU A 67 -10.75 10.96 12.23
C LEU A 67 -11.62 9.69 12.34
N HIS A 68 -12.65 9.73 13.17
CA HIS A 68 -13.54 8.60 13.38
C HIS A 68 -14.60 8.55 12.27
N THR A 69 -14.56 7.52 11.43
CA THR A 69 -15.39 7.36 10.22
C THR A 69 -16.06 5.98 10.17
N PRO A 70 -16.91 5.62 11.16
CA PRO A 70 -17.43 4.27 11.36
C PRO A 70 -18.30 3.75 10.19
N ASN A 71 -18.84 4.66 9.38
CA ASN A 71 -19.69 4.33 8.22
C ASN A 71 -18.92 4.35 6.88
N GLU A 72 -17.65 4.70 6.90
CA GLU A 72 -16.81 4.74 5.71
C GLU A 72 -15.87 3.54 5.73
N ARG A 73 -15.88 2.73 4.66
CA ARG A 73 -14.99 1.57 4.52
C ARG A 73 -14.13 1.69 3.28
N GLY A 74 -12.96 1.06 3.34
CA GLY A 74 -12.02 1.00 2.25
C GLY A 74 -10.72 1.75 2.52
N ALA A 75 -9.59 1.11 2.20
CA ALA A 75 -8.25 1.66 2.44
C ALA A 75 -8.03 2.95 1.64
N SER A 76 -8.36 2.97 0.35
CA SER A 76 -8.23 4.15 -0.52
C SER A 76 -9.05 5.33 -0.01
N ARG A 77 -10.30 5.09 0.42
CA ARG A 77 -11.16 6.12 1.00
C ARG A 77 -10.59 6.69 2.29
N GLY A 78 -10.13 5.82 3.19
CA GLY A 78 -9.50 6.26 4.43
C GLY A 78 -8.22 7.08 4.18
N ARG A 79 -7.35 6.62 3.27
CA ARG A 79 -6.16 7.38 2.85
C ARG A 79 -6.53 8.75 2.28
N ASN A 80 -7.57 8.82 1.44
CA ASN A 80 -8.06 10.08 0.88
C ASN A 80 -8.60 11.01 1.96
N ARG A 81 -9.35 10.49 2.92
CA ARG A 81 -9.85 11.28 4.05
C ARG A 81 -8.70 11.88 4.85
N GLY A 82 -7.69 11.07 5.17
CA GLY A 82 -6.56 11.48 5.98
C GLY A 82 -5.67 12.52 5.29
N TRP A 83 -5.24 12.29 4.04
CA TRP A 83 -4.32 13.23 3.38
C TRP A 83 -4.95 14.60 3.10
N ARG A 84 -6.25 14.66 2.81
CA ARG A 84 -6.96 15.95 2.64
C ARG A 84 -7.00 16.74 3.95
N HIS A 85 -6.98 16.07 5.08
CA HIS A 85 -6.98 16.67 6.42
C HIS A 85 -5.57 17.02 6.91
N SER A 86 -4.54 16.33 6.44
CA SER A 86 -3.15 16.46 6.86
C SER A 86 -2.50 17.78 6.41
N ARG A 87 -1.36 18.15 7.03
CA ARG A 87 -0.64 19.42 6.79
C ARG A 87 0.76 19.22 6.20
N GLY A 88 1.27 17.97 6.18
CA GLY A 88 2.63 17.66 5.73
C GLY A 88 2.85 17.97 4.25
N GLU A 89 4.03 18.47 3.90
CA GLU A 89 4.46 18.64 2.51
C GLU A 89 4.69 17.30 1.82
N THR A 90 5.08 16.30 2.60
CA THR A 90 5.18 14.90 2.20
C THR A 90 4.16 14.08 2.97
N VAL A 91 3.60 13.04 2.36
CA VAL A 91 2.62 12.15 2.97
C VAL A 91 3.07 10.71 2.80
N LEU A 92 3.03 9.94 3.89
CA LEU A 92 3.21 8.49 3.93
C LEU A 92 1.90 7.85 4.38
N PHE A 93 1.62 6.65 3.88
CA PHE A 93 0.42 5.87 4.23
C PHE A 93 0.81 4.53 4.88
N PRO A 94 1.23 4.51 6.15
CA PRO A 94 1.51 3.26 6.86
C PRO A 94 0.29 2.35 6.89
N ASP A 95 0.50 1.04 6.72
CA ASP A 95 -0.51 0.06 7.12
C ASP A 95 -0.54 -0.03 8.65
N ASP A 96 -1.67 -0.35 9.21
CA ASP A 96 -1.89 -0.39 10.66
C ASP A 96 -1.19 -1.55 11.37
N ASP A 97 -0.47 -2.43 10.62
CA ASP A 97 0.28 -3.59 11.11
C ASP A 97 1.76 -3.63 10.66
N CYS A 98 2.28 -2.52 10.11
CA CYS A 98 3.70 -2.36 9.81
C CYS A 98 4.47 -1.69 10.97
N TRP A 99 5.80 -1.69 10.90
CA TRP A 99 6.68 -0.91 11.77
C TRP A 99 7.98 -0.56 11.06
N TYR A 100 8.72 0.43 11.57
CA TYR A 100 9.83 1.02 10.85
C TYR A 100 11.12 1.04 11.67
N PRO A 101 12.31 0.88 11.03
CA PRO A 101 13.61 1.16 11.65
C PRO A 101 13.71 2.61 12.13
N THR A 102 14.56 2.86 13.13
CA THR A 102 14.72 4.17 13.79
C THR A 102 15.08 5.32 12.84
N ASP A 103 15.79 5.05 11.74
CA ASP A 103 16.23 6.05 10.77
C ASP A 103 15.35 6.13 9.51
N PHE A 104 14.26 5.40 9.46
CA PHE A 104 13.43 5.25 8.27
C PHE A 104 12.90 6.57 7.72
N LEU A 105 12.28 7.40 8.57
CA LEU A 105 11.70 8.68 8.13
C LEU A 105 12.80 9.64 7.67
N ALA A 106 13.89 9.75 8.42
CA ALA A 106 15.01 10.62 8.08
C ALA A 106 15.64 10.25 6.74
N ARG A 107 15.96 8.95 6.55
CA ARG A 107 16.55 8.43 5.31
C ARG A 107 15.63 8.60 4.11
N SER A 108 14.33 8.36 4.31
CA SER A 108 13.35 8.51 3.22
C SER A 108 13.27 9.96 2.74
N LEU A 109 13.18 10.93 3.65
CA LEU A 109 13.16 12.35 3.29
C LEU A 109 14.48 12.80 2.62
N GLN A 110 15.63 12.30 3.12
CA GLN A 110 16.93 12.55 2.50
C GLN A 110 17.01 11.95 1.08
N ALA A 111 16.52 10.73 0.88
CA ALA A 111 16.48 10.08 -0.44
C ALA A 111 15.57 10.85 -1.42
N MET A 112 14.40 11.35 -0.96
CA MET A 112 13.55 12.20 -1.80
C MET A 112 14.26 13.47 -2.28
N GLN A 113 15.07 14.09 -1.43
CA GLN A 113 15.89 15.24 -1.80
C GLN A 113 17.00 14.85 -2.75
N GLN A 114 17.75 13.79 -2.44
CA GLN A 114 18.87 13.29 -3.25
C GLN A 114 18.45 12.94 -4.68
N TYR A 115 17.33 12.24 -4.83
CA TYR A 115 16.80 11.86 -6.15
C TYR A 115 15.97 12.95 -6.82
N THR A 116 15.72 14.04 -6.11
CA THR A 116 14.83 15.13 -6.57
C THR A 116 13.51 14.55 -7.09
N CYS A 117 12.91 13.64 -6.32
CA CYS A 117 11.71 12.93 -6.73
C CYS A 117 10.45 13.46 -6.04
N ASP A 118 9.31 13.24 -6.71
CA ASP A 118 7.98 13.58 -6.22
C ASP A 118 7.35 12.43 -5.43
N VAL A 119 7.76 11.20 -5.78
CA VAL A 119 7.32 9.97 -5.13
C VAL A 119 8.53 9.07 -4.88
N LEU A 120 8.68 8.60 -3.64
CA LEU A 120 9.72 7.64 -3.25
C LEU A 120 9.06 6.36 -2.74
N ALA A 121 9.49 5.23 -3.26
CA ALA A 121 9.08 3.92 -2.76
C ALA A 121 10.27 3.15 -2.18
N GLY A 122 10.02 2.44 -1.08
CA GLY A 122 10.91 1.46 -0.50
C GLY A 122 10.36 0.04 -0.64
N ARG A 123 10.92 -0.91 0.11
CA ARG A 123 10.50 -2.32 0.11
C ARG A 123 10.21 -2.87 1.50
N ALA A 124 9.38 -3.91 1.52
CA ALA A 124 9.18 -4.73 2.71
C ALA A 124 10.39 -5.63 2.97
N ALA A 125 10.85 -5.67 4.21
CA ALA A 125 11.92 -6.54 4.67
C ALA A 125 11.64 -7.06 6.08
N ASP A 126 12.21 -8.22 6.42
CA ASP A 126 12.32 -8.63 7.82
C ASP A 126 13.46 -7.88 8.53
N GLU A 127 13.63 -8.11 9.82
CA GLU A 127 14.64 -7.44 10.65
C GLU A 127 16.09 -7.75 10.23
N THR A 128 16.31 -8.81 9.44
CA THR A 128 17.61 -9.14 8.84
C THR A 128 17.87 -8.41 7.52
N GLY A 129 16.88 -7.69 7.00
CA GLY A 129 16.95 -6.99 5.71
C GLY A 129 16.58 -7.86 4.51
N ARG A 130 16.13 -9.12 4.72
CA ARG A 130 15.63 -10.00 3.66
C ARG A 130 14.26 -9.50 3.17
N SER A 131 14.07 -9.39 1.86
CA SER A 131 12.77 -9.00 1.27
C SER A 131 11.66 -9.99 1.61
N ILE A 132 10.52 -9.48 2.06
CA ILE A 132 9.30 -10.25 2.39
C ILE A 132 8.08 -9.68 1.65
N ASN A 133 6.97 -10.41 1.63
CA ASN A 133 5.64 -9.99 1.15
C ASN A 133 5.59 -9.47 -0.29
N GLY A 134 6.67 -9.61 -1.05
CA GLY A 134 6.74 -9.17 -2.44
C GLY A 134 8.04 -9.58 -3.11
N ARG A 135 8.10 -9.27 -4.40
CA ARG A 135 9.33 -9.35 -5.16
C ARG A 135 9.71 -7.94 -5.57
N PHE A 136 10.86 -7.48 -5.08
CA PHE A 136 11.34 -6.13 -5.31
C PHE A 136 12.60 -6.12 -6.19
N GLU A 137 12.80 -4.99 -6.88
CA GLU A 137 14.04 -4.69 -7.55
C GLU A 137 15.21 -4.59 -6.55
N THR A 138 16.43 -4.82 -7.02
CA THR A 138 17.61 -4.87 -6.15
C THR A 138 18.48 -3.62 -6.20
N ILE A 139 18.19 -2.71 -7.12
CA ILE A 139 18.92 -1.45 -7.32
C ILE A 139 17.97 -0.26 -7.27
N ALA A 140 18.47 0.87 -6.79
CA ALA A 140 17.76 2.13 -6.82
C ALA A 140 17.57 2.62 -8.26
N GLN A 141 16.34 2.96 -8.62
CA GLN A 141 16.00 3.32 -10.00
C GLN A 141 14.70 4.11 -10.09
N ARG A 142 14.47 4.74 -11.23
CA ARG A 142 13.17 5.34 -11.54
C ARG A 142 12.10 4.27 -11.67
N THR A 143 10.96 4.50 -11.02
CA THR A 143 9.75 3.72 -11.25
C THR A 143 9.12 4.14 -12.57
N ASN A 144 8.72 3.16 -13.37
CA ASN A 144 8.10 3.34 -14.68
C ASN A 144 6.97 2.31 -14.89
N LEU A 145 6.27 2.38 -16.01
CA LEU A 145 5.13 1.50 -16.31
C LEU A 145 5.47 0.01 -16.38
N VAL A 146 6.75 -0.35 -16.53
CA VAL A 146 7.20 -1.75 -16.60
C VAL A 146 7.51 -2.30 -15.20
N ASN A 147 8.28 -1.56 -14.40
CA ASN A 147 8.76 -2.00 -13.10
C ASN A 147 7.86 -1.62 -11.90
N VAL A 148 6.79 -0.84 -12.09
CA VAL A 148 5.86 -0.43 -11.02
C VAL A 148 5.30 -1.60 -10.19
N TRP A 149 5.31 -2.80 -10.76
CA TRP A 149 4.84 -4.04 -10.13
C TRP A 149 5.87 -4.70 -9.19
N THR A 150 7.11 -4.18 -9.18
CA THR A 150 8.24 -4.68 -8.39
C THR A 150 9.00 -3.56 -7.67
N THR A 151 8.48 -2.34 -7.69
CA THR A 151 9.10 -1.16 -7.08
C THR A 151 8.19 -0.46 -6.06
N ALA A 152 7.11 -1.09 -5.64
CA ALA A 152 6.22 -0.48 -4.64
C ALA A 152 5.46 -1.51 -3.82
N ILE A 153 5.25 -1.17 -2.57
CA ILE A 153 4.26 -1.73 -1.67
C ILE A 153 3.62 -0.56 -0.90
N GLU A 154 2.34 -0.65 -0.60
CA GLU A 154 1.47 0.45 -0.22
C GLU A 154 2.03 1.32 0.90
N TRP A 155 2.46 0.70 1.99
CA TRP A 155 2.90 1.35 3.21
C TRP A 155 4.37 1.83 3.21
N MET A 156 5.03 1.71 2.04
CA MET A 156 6.42 2.13 1.83
C MET A 156 6.55 3.27 0.81
N VAL A 157 5.44 3.98 0.48
CA VAL A 157 5.46 5.00 -0.57
C VAL A 157 5.18 6.38 0.02
N PHE A 158 6.16 7.26 -0.16
CA PHE A 158 6.09 8.68 0.17
C PHE A 158 5.66 9.49 -1.05
N PHE A 159 4.72 10.37 -0.88
CA PHE A 159 4.23 11.29 -1.92
C PHE A 159 4.46 12.73 -1.51
N ARG A 160 4.95 13.58 -2.41
CA ARG A 160 4.73 15.01 -2.21
C ARG A 160 3.24 15.29 -2.25
N ARG A 161 2.78 16.17 -1.36
CA ARG A 161 1.35 16.57 -1.31
C ARG A 161 0.83 17.04 -2.67
N THR A 162 1.66 17.72 -3.45
CA THR A 162 1.32 18.21 -4.79
C THR A 162 0.91 17.08 -5.75
N VAL A 163 1.53 15.89 -5.63
CA VAL A 163 1.15 14.71 -6.41
C VAL A 163 -0.28 14.29 -6.08
N LEU A 164 -0.57 14.12 -4.77
CA LEU A 164 -1.90 13.74 -4.30
C LEU A 164 -2.98 14.75 -4.71
N ALA A 165 -2.66 16.05 -4.60
CA ALA A 165 -3.57 17.11 -4.98
C ALA A 165 -3.84 17.13 -6.50
N SER A 166 -2.81 16.91 -7.33
CA SER A 166 -2.95 16.87 -8.80
C SER A 166 -3.74 15.67 -9.31
N LEU A 167 -3.72 14.56 -8.56
CA LEU A 167 -4.39 13.31 -8.92
C LEU A 167 -5.73 13.10 -8.19
N ASP A 168 -6.12 14.03 -7.31
CA ASP A 168 -7.23 13.89 -6.36
C ASP A 168 -7.12 12.64 -5.45
N GLY A 169 -5.89 12.20 -5.20
CA GLY A 169 -5.59 11.05 -4.35
C GLY A 169 -5.80 9.70 -5.02
N PHE A 170 -6.18 8.71 -4.19
CA PHE A 170 -6.44 7.33 -4.62
C PHE A 170 -7.81 7.19 -5.29
N ASP A 171 -7.92 6.26 -6.23
CA ASP A 171 -9.22 5.81 -6.75
C ASP A 171 -9.90 4.94 -5.67
N GLU A 172 -11.06 5.39 -5.16
CA GLU A 172 -11.79 4.73 -4.07
C GLU A 172 -12.52 3.46 -4.52
N ASP A 173 -12.61 3.22 -5.82
CA ASP A 173 -13.12 2.00 -6.40
C ASP A 173 -12.07 0.88 -6.50
N ILE A 174 -10.80 1.17 -6.12
CA ILE A 174 -9.68 0.22 -6.14
C ILE A 174 -9.11 0.10 -4.72
N GLY A 175 -8.81 -1.13 -4.30
CA GLY A 175 -8.15 -1.39 -3.03
C GLY A 175 -8.99 -2.18 -2.03
N ILE A 176 -8.37 -2.53 -0.92
CA ILE A 176 -8.99 -3.35 0.13
C ILE A 176 -10.20 -2.63 0.71
N GLY A 177 -11.35 -3.33 0.73
CA GLY A 177 -12.58 -2.80 1.29
C GLY A 177 -13.32 -1.81 0.40
N ALA A 178 -12.89 -1.62 -0.85
CA ALA A 178 -13.67 -0.92 -1.87
C ALA A 178 -15.02 -1.61 -2.12
N ALA A 179 -16.03 -0.83 -2.51
CA ALA A 179 -17.35 -1.37 -2.85
C ALA A 179 -17.37 -2.20 -4.15
N THR A 180 -16.25 -2.23 -4.86
CA THR A 180 -16.05 -2.94 -6.12
C THR A 180 -15.31 -4.27 -5.92
N PRO A 181 -15.29 -5.17 -6.91
CA PRO A 181 -14.49 -6.39 -6.85
C PRO A 181 -12.97 -6.19 -6.93
N TRP A 182 -12.48 -4.96 -7.14
CA TRP A 182 -11.07 -4.64 -7.40
C TRP A 182 -10.29 -4.39 -6.11
N GLN A 183 -10.06 -5.45 -5.34
CA GLN A 183 -9.64 -5.41 -3.94
C GLN A 183 -8.12 -5.25 -3.70
N SER A 184 -7.36 -4.71 -4.65
CA SER A 184 -5.92 -4.41 -4.49
C SER A 184 -5.40 -3.53 -5.62
N CYS A 185 -4.11 -3.19 -5.55
CA CYS A 185 -3.34 -2.44 -6.56
C CYS A 185 -3.69 -0.95 -6.64
N GLU A 186 -4.26 -0.39 -5.58
CA GLU A 186 -4.46 1.05 -5.44
C GLU A 186 -3.15 1.83 -5.50
N ILE A 187 -2.06 1.24 -4.99
CA ILE A 187 -0.74 1.90 -5.04
C ILE A 187 -0.16 1.87 -6.46
N GLN A 188 -0.33 0.76 -7.21
CA GLN A 188 0.11 0.70 -8.59
C GLN A 188 -0.72 1.66 -9.47
N ASP A 189 -2.02 1.78 -9.20
CA ASP A 189 -2.88 2.75 -9.89
C ASP A 189 -2.37 4.19 -9.74
N ILE A 190 -2.20 4.65 -8.48
CA ILE A 190 -1.77 6.03 -8.24
C ILE A 190 -0.35 6.29 -8.75
N LEU A 191 0.56 5.31 -8.69
CA LEU A 191 1.91 5.43 -9.26
C LEU A 191 1.90 5.54 -10.79
N ILE A 192 1.08 4.74 -11.47
CA ILE A 192 0.92 4.83 -12.93
C ILE A 192 0.33 6.19 -13.31
N ARG A 193 -0.68 6.67 -12.58
CA ARG A 193 -1.22 8.03 -12.78
C ARG A 193 -0.17 9.10 -12.54
N SER A 194 0.65 8.96 -11.49
CA SER A 194 1.76 9.88 -11.20
C SER A 194 2.76 9.95 -12.37
N ILE A 195 3.19 8.78 -12.86
CA ILE A 195 4.13 8.68 -14.00
C ILE A 195 3.53 9.32 -15.25
N ASN A 196 2.27 9.06 -15.54
CA ASN A 196 1.57 9.60 -16.72
C ASN A 196 1.38 11.13 -16.64
N HIS A 197 1.33 11.70 -15.43
CA HIS A 197 1.29 13.16 -15.21
C HIS A 197 2.69 13.79 -15.21
N GLY A 198 3.76 13.03 -15.43
CA GLY A 198 5.12 13.52 -15.51
C GLY A 198 5.85 13.65 -14.18
N PHE A 199 5.27 13.19 -13.07
CA PHE A 199 5.96 13.17 -11.77
C PHE A 199 7.11 12.20 -11.75
N VAL A 200 8.18 12.56 -11.04
CA VAL A 200 9.38 11.73 -10.87
C VAL A 200 9.15 10.73 -9.74
N CYS A 201 8.91 9.47 -10.10
CA CYS A 201 8.78 8.37 -9.16
C CYS A 201 10.10 7.60 -9.07
N TRP A 202 10.57 7.32 -7.85
CA TRP A 202 11.83 6.64 -7.58
C TRP A 202 11.64 5.48 -6.62
N PHE A 203 12.42 4.41 -6.80
CA PHE A 203 12.48 3.29 -5.88
C PHE A 203 13.89 3.15 -5.33
N ASP A 204 14.01 2.96 -4.02
CA ASP A 204 15.29 2.68 -3.35
C ASP A 204 15.15 1.44 -2.45
N PRO A 205 15.80 0.30 -2.78
CA PRO A 205 15.73 -0.92 -1.99
C PRO A 205 16.43 -0.82 -0.62
N THR A 206 17.18 0.25 -0.35
CA THR A 206 17.79 0.49 0.96
C THR A 206 16.82 1.12 1.97
N ILE A 207 15.72 1.70 1.48
CA ILE A 207 14.59 2.17 2.30
C ILE A 207 13.73 0.95 2.62
N ILE A 208 13.83 0.47 3.87
CA ILE A 208 13.15 -0.74 4.32
C ILE A 208 12.16 -0.44 5.45
N GLY A 209 11.07 -1.16 5.47
CA GLY A 209 10.12 -1.23 6.57
C GLY A 209 9.74 -2.67 6.83
N HIS A 210 9.13 -2.91 7.97
CA HIS A 210 8.83 -4.23 8.49
C HIS A 210 7.33 -4.52 8.51
N HIS A 211 7.01 -5.76 8.31
CA HIS A 211 5.65 -6.29 8.40
C HIS A 211 5.75 -7.78 8.72
N GLU A 212 4.73 -8.38 9.27
CA GLU A 212 4.70 -9.83 9.42
C GLU A 212 4.76 -10.54 8.06
N GLU A 213 5.63 -11.53 7.94
CA GLU A 213 5.75 -12.28 6.69
C GLU A 213 4.50 -13.16 6.47
N ILE A 214 3.87 -12.99 5.33
CA ILE A 214 2.73 -13.82 4.93
C ILE A 214 3.24 -15.18 4.45
N ILE A 215 3.29 -16.16 5.34
CA ILE A 215 3.67 -17.52 5.01
C ILE A 215 2.42 -18.28 4.57
N LEU A 216 2.32 -18.55 3.27
CA LEU A 216 1.23 -19.38 2.72
C LEU A 216 1.53 -20.85 3.00
N GLY A 217 0.86 -21.42 4.00
CA GLY A 217 0.73 -22.87 4.16
C GLY A 217 -0.23 -23.46 3.13
N LYS A 218 -0.88 -24.59 3.45
CA LYS A 218 -1.98 -25.13 2.61
C LYS A 218 -3.16 -24.13 2.65
N PRO A 219 -3.51 -23.48 1.53
CA PRO A 219 -4.55 -22.45 1.53
C PRO A 219 -5.93 -23.06 1.76
N ASP A 220 -6.68 -22.48 2.68
CA ASP A 220 -8.10 -22.78 2.89
C ASP A 220 -8.99 -22.03 1.89
N ALA A 221 -10.31 -22.26 1.96
CA ALA A 221 -11.27 -21.62 1.06
C ALA A 221 -11.24 -20.08 1.16
N ARG A 222 -11.05 -19.54 2.37
CA ARG A 222 -10.97 -18.09 2.61
C ARG A 222 -9.72 -17.49 1.97
N ALA A 223 -8.57 -18.16 2.10
CA ALA A 223 -7.32 -17.74 1.46
C ALA A 223 -7.44 -17.78 -0.08
N LEU A 224 -8.12 -18.77 -0.64
CA LEU A 224 -8.37 -18.87 -2.08
C LEU A 224 -9.24 -17.72 -2.59
N LEU A 225 -10.34 -17.40 -1.89
CA LEU A 225 -11.23 -16.27 -2.24
C LEU A 225 -10.50 -14.93 -2.12
N LYS A 226 -9.72 -14.74 -1.05
CA LYS A 226 -8.89 -13.53 -0.86
C LYS A 226 -7.89 -13.37 -1.99
N ALA A 227 -7.18 -14.44 -2.37
CA ALA A 227 -6.21 -14.43 -3.47
C ALA A 227 -6.86 -14.05 -4.80
N ARG A 228 -8.06 -14.58 -5.09
CA ARG A 228 -8.83 -14.23 -6.29
C ARG A 228 -9.24 -12.76 -6.27
N GLY A 229 -9.78 -12.25 -5.14
CA GLY A 229 -10.18 -10.86 -4.96
C GLY A 229 -9.02 -9.89 -5.20
N TYR A 230 -7.85 -10.15 -4.62
CA TYR A 230 -6.66 -9.35 -4.84
C TYR A 230 -6.16 -9.42 -6.29
N ALA A 231 -6.18 -10.61 -6.87
CA ALA A 231 -5.77 -10.76 -8.27
C ALA A 231 -6.69 -10.03 -9.27
N ARG A 232 -7.98 -9.85 -8.92
CA ARG A 232 -8.93 -9.02 -9.70
C ARG A 232 -8.44 -7.58 -9.81
N GLY A 233 -7.99 -6.98 -8.69
CA GLY A 233 -7.44 -5.62 -8.67
C GLY A 233 -6.30 -5.46 -9.67
N MET A 234 -5.34 -6.40 -9.68
CA MET A 234 -4.23 -6.36 -10.63
C MET A 234 -4.69 -6.45 -12.09
N GLY A 235 -5.58 -7.37 -12.41
CA GLY A 235 -6.13 -7.50 -13.77
C GLY A 235 -6.86 -6.24 -14.22
N PHE A 236 -7.64 -5.64 -13.31
CA PHE A 236 -8.38 -4.40 -13.55
C PHE A 236 -7.43 -3.23 -13.81
N VAL A 237 -6.43 -3.01 -12.97
CA VAL A 237 -5.46 -1.89 -13.10
C VAL A 237 -4.65 -2.03 -14.39
N LEU A 238 -4.20 -3.24 -14.76
CA LEU A 238 -3.56 -3.48 -16.05
C LEU A 238 -4.46 -3.05 -17.23
N ARG A 239 -5.74 -3.38 -17.18
CA ARG A 239 -6.70 -3.01 -18.22
C ARG A 239 -7.03 -1.53 -18.21
N LEU A 240 -7.21 -0.95 -17.03
CA LEU A 240 -7.54 0.48 -16.82
C LEU A 240 -6.48 1.37 -17.45
N HIS A 241 -5.21 1.04 -17.26
CA HIS A 241 -4.07 1.80 -17.76
C HIS A 241 -3.58 1.39 -19.17
N GLY A 242 -4.40 0.64 -19.92
CA GLY A 242 -4.14 0.39 -21.34
C GLY A 242 -2.92 -0.50 -21.62
N TYR A 243 -2.50 -1.36 -20.67
CA TYR A 243 -1.48 -2.35 -20.99
C TYR A 243 -1.93 -3.23 -22.15
N ASN A 244 -1.01 -3.55 -23.05
CA ASN A 244 -1.34 -4.35 -24.23
C ASN A 244 -1.75 -5.79 -23.85
N THR A 245 -2.51 -6.43 -24.73
CA THR A 245 -3.08 -7.77 -24.50
C THR A 245 -2.01 -8.83 -24.25
N ARG A 246 -0.82 -8.70 -24.85
CA ARG A 246 0.31 -9.61 -24.63
C ARG A 246 0.83 -9.50 -23.20
N THR A 247 1.01 -8.29 -22.68
CA THR A 247 1.40 -8.05 -21.29
C THR A 247 0.35 -8.60 -20.33
N ILE A 248 -0.93 -8.27 -20.54
CA ILE A 248 -2.03 -8.79 -19.71
C ILE A 248 -2.06 -10.32 -19.74
N GLY A 249 -1.98 -10.93 -20.91
CA GLY A 249 -1.91 -12.40 -21.08
C GLY A 249 -0.73 -13.02 -20.32
N THR A 250 0.44 -12.38 -20.36
CA THR A 250 1.62 -12.82 -19.60
C THR A 250 1.37 -12.80 -18.10
N TRP A 251 0.74 -11.73 -17.57
CA TRP A 251 0.41 -11.64 -16.16
C TRP A 251 -0.64 -12.68 -15.73
N ILE A 252 -1.61 -13.03 -16.59
CA ILE A 252 -2.59 -14.08 -16.32
C ILE A 252 -1.92 -15.47 -16.35
N ALA A 253 -0.98 -15.72 -17.27
CA ALA A 253 -0.32 -17.01 -17.43
C ALA A 253 0.73 -17.32 -16.34
N ARG A 254 1.41 -16.29 -15.79
CA ARG A 254 2.45 -16.48 -14.76
C ARG A 254 2.02 -17.34 -13.55
N PRO A 255 0.85 -17.17 -12.92
CA PRO A 255 0.41 -18.04 -11.84
C PRO A 255 0.21 -19.50 -12.31
N LEU A 256 -0.28 -19.74 -13.53
CA LEU A 256 -0.43 -21.09 -14.07
C LEU A 256 0.93 -21.77 -14.23
N ALA A 257 1.91 -21.07 -14.78
CA ALA A 257 3.29 -21.57 -14.87
C ALA A 257 3.87 -21.84 -13.46
N LYS A 258 3.62 -20.97 -12.47
CA LYS A 258 3.99 -21.20 -11.08
C LYS A 258 3.27 -22.42 -10.50
N GLY A 259 2.01 -22.67 -10.89
CA GLY A 259 1.26 -23.87 -10.53
C GLY A 259 1.96 -25.16 -10.95
N VAL A 260 2.52 -25.19 -12.15
CA VAL A 260 3.32 -26.33 -12.63
C VAL A 260 4.58 -26.51 -11.79
N VAL A 261 5.30 -25.41 -11.47
CA VAL A 261 6.52 -25.47 -10.66
C VAL A 261 6.25 -26.00 -9.24
N VAL A 262 5.17 -25.55 -8.58
CA VAL A 262 4.82 -26.02 -7.24
C VAL A 262 4.36 -27.48 -7.26
N ALA A 263 3.68 -27.93 -8.32
CA ALA A 263 3.34 -29.34 -8.53
C ALA A 263 4.60 -30.23 -8.62
N LEU A 264 5.59 -29.82 -9.44
CA LEU A 264 6.87 -30.53 -9.59
C LEU A 264 7.67 -30.58 -8.26
N ARG A 265 7.46 -29.66 -7.35
CA ARG A 265 8.03 -29.63 -6.01
C ARG A 265 7.21 -30.39 -4.96
N GLY A 266 6.18 -31.13 -5.37
CA GLY A 266 5.29 -31.87 -4.46
C GLY A 266 4.32 -31.00 -3.65
N GLN A 267 4.22 -29.71 -3.92
CA GLN A 267 3.35 -28.77 -3.22
C GLN A 267 1.96 -28.68 -3.89
N TRP A 268 1.32 -29.83 -4.11
CA TRP A 268 0.04 -29.96 -4.82
C TRP A 268 -1.08 -29.08 -4.26
N GLY A 269 -1.09 -28.85 -2.93
CA GLY A 269 -2.07 -28.00 -2.26
C GLY A 269 -2.04 -26.52 -2.69
N MET A 270 -0.96 -26.07 -3.37
CA MET A 270 -0.84 -24.70 -3.87
C MET A 270 -1.40 -24.51 -5.29
N ILE A 271 -1.76 -25.57 -5.99
CA ILE A 271 -2.30 -25.47 -7.35
C ILE A 271 -3.61 -24.68 -7.37
N PRO A 272 -4.61 -24.97 -6.50
CA PRO A 272 -5.84 -24.19 -6.46
C PRO A 272 -5.59 -22.69 -6.22
N TYR A 273 -4.62 -22.35 -5.38
CA TYR A 273 -4.25 -20.95 -5.12
C TYR A 273 -3.77 -20.25 -6.40
N GLN A 274 -2.85 -20.89 -7.16
CA GLN A 274 -2.35 -20.32 -8.41
C GLN A 274 -3.45 -20.21 -9.48
N ALA A 275 -4.37 -21.17 -9.52
CA ALA A 275 -5.53 -21.12 -10.40
C ALA A 275 -6.46 -19.94 -10.05
N GLN A 276 -6.75 -19.70 -8.77
CA GLN A 276 -7.56 -18.57 -8.32
C GLN A 276 -6.90 -17.21 -8.62
N VAL A 277 -5.58 -17.11 -8.49
CA VAL A 277 -4.84 -15.90 -8.89
C VAL A 277 -4.95 -15.66 -10.40
N ALA A 278 -4.79 -16.70 -11.25
CA ALA A 278 -4.95 -16.54 -12.69
C ALA A 278 -6.37 -16.12 -13.07
N LEU A 279 -7.36 -16.78 -12.45
CA LEU A 279 -8.79 -16.50 -12.66
C LEU A 279 -9.14 -15.06 -12.26
N GLY A 280 -8.71 -14.62 -11.09
CA GLY A 280 -8.93 -13.24 -10.65
C GLY A 280 -8.32 -12.22 -11.60
N ARG A 281 -7.09 -12.44 -12.09
CA ARG A 281 -6.48 -11.54 -13.09
C ARG A 281 -7.28 -11.49 -14.40
N LEU A 282 -7.81 -12.61 -14.85
CA LEU A 282 -8.67 -12.69 -16.03
C LEU A 282 -9.97 -11.90 -15.80
N GLU A 283 -10.62 -12.10 -14.64
CA GLU A 283 -11.85 -11.37 -14.28
C GLU A 283 -11.61 -9.85 -14.25
N GLY A 284 -10.55 -9.40 -13.59
CA GLY A 284 -10.18 -7.99 -13.55
C GLY A 284 -9.91 -7.42 -14.94
N ALA A 285 -9.12 -8.11 -15.76
CA ALA A 285 -8.77 -7.67 -17.12
C ALA A 285 -9.98 -7.64 -18.07
N THR A 286 -10.94 -8.53 -17.90
CA THR A 286 -12.17 -8.58 -18.70
C THR A 286 -13.30 -7.76 -18.11
N ARG A 287 -13.18 -7.31 -16.85
CA ARG A 287 -14.23 -6.66 -16.05
C ARG A 287 -15.50 -7.52 -15.92
N ARG A 288 -15.35 -8.85 -15.96
CA ARG A 288 -16.44 -9.81 -15.85
C ARG A 288 -16.12 -10.83 -14.76
N LEU A 289 -17.00 -10.96 -13.79
CA LEU A 289 -16.92 -12.02 -12.79
C LEU A 289 -17.41 -13.32 -13.42
N LEU A 290 -16.65 -14.40 -13.27
CA LEU A 290 -16.97 -15.71 -13.89
C LEU A 290 -17.87 -16.59 -13.02
N GLU A 291 -18.01 -16.23 -11.73
CA GLU A 291 -18.97 -16.83 -10.81
C GLU A 291 -19.57 -15.73 -9.94
N PRO A 292 -20.85 -15.84 -9.54
CA PRO A 292 -21.40 -14.95 -8.52
C PRO A 292 -20.58 -15.09 -7.24
N SER A 293 -20.23 -13.98 -6.66
CA SER A 293 -19.50 -13.84 -5.39
C SER A 293 -20.31 -14.33 -4.21
#